data_dc70097d8ebcaee15a47c58185e458ea
#
_entry.id   dc70097d8ebcaee15a47c58185e458ea
#
_cell.length_a   1.000
_cell.length_b   1.000
_cell.length_c   1.000
_cell.angle_alpha   90.00
_cell.angle_beta   90.00
_cell.angle_gamma   90.00
#
_symmetry.space_group_name_H-M   'P 1'
#
loop_
_entity.id
_entity.type
_entity.pdbx_description
1 polymer ?
#
loop_
_entity_poly.entity_id
_entity_poly.type
_entity_poly.pdbx_seq_one_letter_code
_entity_poly.pdbx_strand_id
1 'polypeptide(L)'
;EAADGGTIEVGGTAITSLGKKALGEYRRSELGFVFQFYNLVPDLTIRENIEVTAHLSKNPLPIDDLLKSLGLYEHRAKFPRQVSGGQQQRCAIGRALVKNPGLLLCDEPTGALDYKTSKEILTLMEQVNRDYGCTIVIVTHNDAISHMANRVLRLRDGVLVENETNAAPVSAAELVW
;
A
#
# COMPACT_ATOMS: atom_id res chain seq x y z
N GLU A 1 -6.29 -18.52 2.53
CA GLU A 1 -7.55 -19.24 2.37
C GLU A 1 -7.91 -19.31 0.89
N ALA A 2 -8.60 -20.36 0.48
CA ALA A 2 -9.17 -20.47 -0.84
C ALA A 2 -10.57 -19.83 -0.83
N ALA A 3 -10.98 -19.27 -1.96
CA ALA A 3 -12.37 -18.83 -2.11
C ALA A 3 -13.30 -20.06 -2.20
N ASP A 4 -14.46 -19.99 -1.54
CA ASP A 4 -15.46 -21.09 -1.59
C ASP A 4 -16.09 -21.23 -2.97
N GLY A 5 -16.06 -20.18 -3.79
CA GLY A 5 -16.56 -20.18 -5.16
C GLY A 5 -16.25 -18.86 -5.87
N GLY A 6 -16.56 -18.82 -7.16
CA GLY A 6 -16.34 -17.66 -8.01
C GLY A 6 -14.89 -17.57 -8.54
N THR A 7 -14.60 -16.46 -9.22
CA THR A 7 -13.29 -16.19 -9.85
C THR A 7 -12.79 -14.85 -9.39
N ILE A 8 -11.50 -14.79 -9.03
CA ILE A 8 -10.79 -13.54 -8.74
C ILE A 8 -9.73 -13.38 -9.82
N GLU A 9 -9.80 -12.29 -10.55
CA GLU A 9 -8.85 -11.93 -11.59
C GLU A 9 -8.18 -10.60 -11.25
N VAL A 10 -6.87 -10.54 -11.34
CA VAL A 10 -6.08 -9.33 -11.09
C VAL A 10 -5.03 -9.20 -12.18
N GLY A 11 -5.01 -8.07 -12.87
CA GLY A 11 -4.07 -7.81 -13.97
C GLY A 11 -4.12 -8.87 -15.08
N GLY A 12 -5.32 -9.42 -15.40
CA GLY A 12 -5.49 -10.49 -16.39
C GLY A 12 -5.11 -11.88 -15.90
N THR A 13 -4.72 -12.05 -14.63
CA THR A 13 -4.38 -13.34 -14.03
C THR A 13 -5.51 -13.84 -13.13
N ALA A 14 -6.10 -15.00 -13.46
CA ALA A 14 -7.11 -15.65 -12.62
C ALA A 14 -6.43 -16.31 -11.41
N ILE A 15 -6.32 -15.58 -10.31
CA ILE A 15 -5.58 -16.02 -9.11
C ILE A 15 -6.25 -17.19 -8.37
N THR A 16 -7.55 -17.35 -8.51
CA THR A 16 -8.30 -18.49 -7.95
C THR A 16 -7.95 -19.82 -8.58
N SER A 17 -7.44 -19.83 -9.81
CA SER A 17 -6.99 -21.04 -10.51
C SER A 17 -5.53 -21.43 -10.23
N LEU A 18 -4.78 -20.58 -9.52
CA LEU A 18 -3.36 -20.82 -9.24
C LEU A 18 -3.18 -21.87 -8.14
N GLY A 19 -2.30 -22.84 -8.39
CA GLY A 19 -1.84 -23.74 -7.33
C GLY A 19 -1.00 -23.01 -6.27
N LYS A 20 -0.81 -23.62 -5.10
CA LYS A 20 -0.12 -23.02 -3.94
C LYS A 20 1.23 -22.37 -4.28
N LYS A 21 2.06 -23.02 -5.10
CA LYS A 21 3.37 -22.50 -5.50
C LYS A 21 3.23 -21.25 -6.36
N ALA A 22 2.41 -21.29 -7.40
CA ALA A 22 2.17 -20.15 -8.30
C ALA A 22 1.52 -18.97 -7.57
N LEU A 23 0.57 -19.24 -6.64
CA LEU A 23 -0.01 -18.23 -5.80
C LEU A 23 1.02 -17.57 -4.86
N GLY A 24 1.97 -18.36 -4.35
CA GLY A 24 3.09 -17.85 -3.54
C GLY A 24 4.02 -16.94 -4.37
N GLU A 25 4.32 -17.31 -5.61
CA GLU A 25 5.11 -16.49 -6.53
C GLU A 25 4.36 -15.21 -6.91
N TYR A 26 3.08 -15.30 -7.22
CA TYR A 26 2.21 -14.15 -7.50
C TYR A 26 2.20 -13.14 -6.33
N ARG A 27 1.97 -13.60 -5.10
CA ARG A 27 2.01 -12.73 -3.90
C ARG A 27 3.37 -12.06 -3.72
N ARG A 28 4.44 -12.75 -4.05
CA ARG A 28 5.81 -12.27 -3.90
C ARG A 28 6.12 -11.15 -4.90
N SER A 29 5.72 -11.30 -6.17
CA SER A 29 6.05 -10.34 -7.23
C SER A 29 5.01 -9.24 -7.39
N GLU A 30 3.71 -9.58 -7.38
CA GLU A 30 2.64 -8.70 -7.84
C GLU A 30 1.94 -7.92 -6.72
N LEU A 31 2.05 -8.38 -5.44
CA LEU A 31 1.33 -7.76 -4.34
C LEU A 31 2.26 -7.03 -3.38
N GLY A 32 1.96 -5.77 -3.09
CA GLY A 32 2.48 -5.04 -1.95
C GLY A 32 1.48 -5.03 -0.79
N PHE A 33 1.96 -5.03 0.45
CA PHE A 33 1.12 -4.94 1.65
C PHE A 33 1.59 -3.81 2.55
N VAL A 34 0.65 -2.96 2.97
CA VAL A 34 0.85 -1.88 3.94
C VAL A 34 -0.12 -2.10 5.10
N PHE A 35 0.37 -2.11 6.32
CA PHE A 35 -0.38 -2.36 7.54
C PHE A 35 -0.46 -1.14 8.43
N GLN A 36 -1.46 -1.08 9.29
CA GLN A 36 -1.69 -0.01 10.26
C GLN A 36 -0.49 0.20 11.20
N PHE A 37 0.14 -0.86 11.69
CA PHE A 37 1.25 -0.82 12.65
C PHE A 37 2.63 -0.99 11.99
N TYR A 38 2.78 -0.56 10.73
CA TYR A 38 4.01 -0.49 9.95
C TYR A 38 4.74 -1.83 9.75
N ASN A 39 4.81 -2.70 10.76
CA ASN A 39 5.46 -4.02 10.76
C ASN A 39 6.93 -3.95 10.26
N LEU A 40 7.65 -2.89 10.63
CA LEU A 40 9.07 -2.75 10.31
C LEU A 40 9.91 -3.68 11.18
N VAL A 41 11.02 -4.15 10.63
CA VAL A 41 12.03 -4.90 11.40
C VAL A 41 12.83 -3.90 12.23
N PRO A 42 12.77 -3.96 13.59
CA PRO A 42 13.30 -2.91 14.45
C PRO A 42 14.83 -2.80 14.40
N ASP A 43 15.52 -3.88 14.07
CA ASP A 43 16.98 -3.97 14.02
C ASP A 43 17.56 -3.70 12.62
N LEU A 44 16.70 -3.35 11.66
CA LEU A 44 17.08 -2.89 10.32
C LEU A 44 16.87 -1.38 10.21
N THR A 45 17.77 -0.70 9.52
CA THR A 45 17.63 0.72 9.15
C THR A 45 16.43 0.92 8.23
N ILE A 46 16.04 2.17 8.00
CA ILE A 46 14.97 2.53 7.04
C ILE A 46 15.30 1.98 5.64
N ARG A 47 16.56 2.12 5.20
CA ARG A 47 17.01 1.58 3.92
C ARG A 47 16.88 0.06 3.88
N GLU A 48 17.41 -0.64 4.86
CA GLU A 48 17.40 -2.10 4.93
C GLU A 48 15.99 -2.69 5.04
N ASN A 49 15.07 -1.99 5.74
CA ASN A 49 13.66 -2.37 5.77
C ASN A 49 13.00 -2.35 4.38
N ILE A 50 13.39 -1.43 3.50
CA ILE A 50 12.92 -1.38 2.12
C ILE A 50 13.65 -2.46 1.30
N GLU A 51 14.95 -2.54 1.42
CA GLU A 51 15.82 -3.40 0.62
C GLU A 51 15.52 -4.90 0.81
N VAL A 52 15.14 -5.31 2.02
CA VAL A 52 14.87 -6.73 2.35
C VAL A 52 13.84 -7.39 1.41
N THR A 53 12.90 -6.61 0.87
CA THR A 53 11.88 -7.11 -0.06
C THR A 53 12.25 -6.91 -1.54
N ALA A 54 13.26 -6.12 -1.86
CA ALA A 54 13.71 -5.88 -3.24
C ALA A 54 14.11 -7.20 -3.95
N HIS A 55 14.76 -8.10 -3.21
CA HIS A 55 15.18 -9.42 -3.71
C HIS A 55 14.03 -10.35 -4.08
N LEU A 56 12.80 -10.00 -3.74
CA LEU A 56 11.60 -10.77 -4.09
C LEU A 56 11.10 -10.48 -5.50
N SER A 57 11.57 -9.39 -6.12
CA SER A 57 11.20 -8.96 -7.47
C SER A 57 12.32 -9.20 -8.47
N LYS A 58 11.94 -9.46 -9.72
CA LYS A 58 12.88 -9.54 -10.85
C LYS A 58 13.27 -8.16 -11.37
N ASN A 59 12.45 -7.15 -11.10
CA ASN A 59 12.63 -5.77 -11.57
C ASN A 59 12.28 -4.79 -10.44
N PRO A 60 13.07 -4.75 -9.35
CA PRO A 60 12.80 -3.84 -8.23
C PRO A 60 13.04 -2.38 -8.63
N LEU A 61 12.31 -1.48 -7.98
CA LEU A 61 12.55 -0.04 -8.12
C LEU A 61 13.93 0.33 -7.53
N PRO A 62 14.62 1.33 -8.12
CA PRO A 62 15.87 1.84 -7.56
C PRO A 62 15.65 2.40 -6.15
N ILE A 63 16.33 1.83 -5.15
CA ILE A 63 16.07 2.11 -3.73
C ILE A 63 16.33 3.58 -3.39
N ASP A 64 17.38 4.19 -3.91
CA ASP A 64 17.71 5.59 -3.61
C ASP A 64 16.68 6.57 -4.19
N ASP A 65 16.13 6.28 -5.36
CA ASP A 65 15.10 7.11 -5.97
C ASP A 65 13.77 6.94 -5.23
N LEU A 66 13.45 5.71 -4.82
CA LEU A 66 12.30 5.44 -3.98
C LEU A 66 12.41 6.13 -2.61
N LEU A 67 13.57 6.09 -1.96
CA LEU A 67 13.81 6.81 -0.70
C LEU A 67 13.62 8.33 -0.85
N LYS A 68 14.05 8.91 -1.97
CA LYS A 68 13.86 10.34 -2.26
C LYS A 68 12.39 10.67 -2.48
N SER A 69 11.66 9.90 -3.29
CA SER A 69 10.25 10.11 -3.56
C SER A 69 9.38 10.01 -2.30
N LEU A 70 9.78 9.14 -1.36
CA LEU A 70 9.13 8.97 -0.06
C LEU A 70 9.56 10.02 0.99
N GLY A 71 10.54 10.90 0.68
CA GLY A 71 11.09 11.86 1.64
C GLY A 71 11.86 11.20 2.78
N LEU A 72 12.46 10.03 2.54
CA LEU A 72 13.19 9.24 3.55
C LEU A 72 14.69 9.20 3.33
N TYR A 73 15.21 9.80 2.26
CA TYR A 73 16.63 9.69 1.90
C TYR A 73 17.57 10.12 3.02
N GLU A 74 17.29 11.24 3.69
CA GLU A 74 18.08 11.76 4.82
C GLU A 74 17.94 10.90 6.09
N HIS A 75 16.93 10.04 6.15
CA HIS A 75 16.68 9.14 7.28
C HIS A 75 17.08 7.69 7.00
N ARG A 76 17.65 7.38 5.84
CA ARG A 76 17.92 6.02 5.36
C ARG A 76 18.80 5.16 6.28
N ALA A 77 19.70 5.79 7.04
CA ALA A 77 20.60 5.10 7.99
C ALA A 77 20.02 5.03 9.42
N LYS A 78 18.84 5.60 9.68
CA LYS A 78 18.19 5.56 10.98
C LYS A 78 17.41 4.25 11.16
N PHE A 79 17.26 3.82 12.41
CA PHE A 79 16.39 2.71 12.78
C PHE A 79 14.94 3.17 12.97
N PRO A 80 13.92 2.28 12.90
CA PRO A 80 12.51 2.64 13.08
C PRO A 80 12.25 3.47 14.34
N ARG A 81 12.87 3.14 15.48
CA ARG A 81 12.74 3.87 16.75
C ARG A 81 13.25 5.31 16.74
N GLN A 82 13.98 5.71 15.71
CA GLN A 82 14.61 7.03 15.57
C GLN A 82 13.87 7.96 14.63
N VAL A 83 12.72 7.52 14.11
CA VAL A 83 11.91 8.26 13.13
C VAL A 83 10.46 8.34 13.59
N SER A 84 9.71 9.34 13.10
CA SER A 84 8.30 9.53 13.44
C SER A 84 7.40 8.42 12.88
N GLY A 85 6.18 8.27 13.41
CA GLY A 85 5.17 7.32 12.91
C GLY A 85 4.89 7.50 11.42
N GLY A 86 4.77 8.73 10.94
CA GLY A 86 4.60 9.02 9.50
C GLY A 86 5.81 8.59 8.66
N GLN A 87 7.03 8.75 9.18
CA GLN A 87 8.23 8.25 8.52
C GLN A 87 8.31 6.72 8.51
N GLN A 88 7.86 6.07 9.58
CA GLN A 88 7.73 4.61 9.64
C GLN A 88 6.69 4.11 8.62
N GLN A 89 5.56 4.79 8.49
CA GLN A 89 4.54 4.44 7.50
C GLN A 89 5.05 4.64 6.06
N ARG A 90 5.76 5.72 5.77
CA ARG A 90 6.42 5.94 4.48
C ARG A 90 7.43 4.82 4.18
N CYS A 91 8.17 4.33 5.18
CA CYS A 91 9.07 3.19 5.05
C CYS A 91 8.31 1.89 4.75
N ALA A 92 7.18 1.63 5.41
CA ALA A 92 6.33 0.46 5.15
C ALA A 92 5.77 0.51 3.71
N ILE A 93 5.36 1.68 3.24
CA ILE A 93 4.93 1.90 1.84
C ILE A 93 6.11 1.61 0.89
N GLY A 94 7.30 2.14 1.18
CA GLY A 94 8.50 1.90 0.37
C GLY A 94 8.87 0.42 0.28
N ARG A 95 8.82 -0.30 1.40
CA ARG A 95 9.04 -1.74 1.46
C ARG A 95 8.03 -2.53 0.61
N ALA A 96 6.78 -2.08 0.56
CA ALA A 96 5.77 -2.69 -0.28
C ALA A 96 5.98 -2.38 -1.77
N LEU A 97 6.40 -1.15 -2.08
CA LEU A 97 6.58 -0.63 -3.45
C LEU A 97 7.86 -1.08 -4.13
N VAL A 98 8.96 -1.29 -3.38
CA VAL A 98 10.28 -1.59 -4.00
C VAL A 98 10.23 -2.79 -4.94
N LYS A 99 9.30 -3.71 -4.72
CA LYS A 99 9.07 -4.87 -5.61
C LYS A 99 8.46 -4.49 -6.97
N ASN A 100 8.04 -3.23 -7.14
CA ASN A 100 7.29 -2.73 -8.30
C ASN A 100 5.99 -3.53 -8.54
N PRO A 101 5.11 -3.64 -7.52
CA PRO A 101 3.91 -4.47 -7.59
C PRO A 101 2.82 -3.82 -8.46
N GLY A 102 2.00 -4.64 -9.13
CA GLY A 102 0.80 -4.16 -9.84
C GLY A 102 -0.35 -3.78 -8.90
N LEU A 103 -0.36 -4.31 -7.66
CA LEU A 103 -1.42 -4.09 -6.66
C LEU A 103 -0.83 -3.86 -5.27
N LEU A 104 -1.24 -2.76 -4.63
CA LEU A 104 -0.92 -2.42 -3.25
C LEU A 104 -2.17 -2.57 -2.38
N LEU A 105 -2.12 -3.46 -1.39
CA LEU A 105 -3.18 -3.69 -0.43
C LEU A 105 -2.83 -2.98 0.88
N CYS A 106 -3.67 -2.05 1.30
CA CYS A 106 -3.44 -1.20 2.47
C CYS A 106 -4.55 -1.41 3.48
N ASP A 107 -4.17 -1.88 4.67
CA ASP A 107 -5.08 -2.10 5.79
C ASP A 107 -4.88 -0.97 6.81
N GLU A 108 -5.88 -0.08 6.93
CA GLU A 108 -5.88 1.10 7.79
C GLU A 108 -4.56 1.92 7.72
N PRO A 109 -4.11 2.35 6.54
CA PRO A 109 -2.77 2.93 6.38
C PRO A 109 -2.55 4.24 7.14
N THR A 110 -3.60 4.84 7.66
CA THR A 110 -3.58 6.08 8.45
C THR A 110 -4.08 5.92 9.89
N GLY A 111 -4.54 4.73 10.26
CA GLY A 111 -5.23 4.48 11.53
C GLY A 111 -4.40 4.72 12.81
N ALA A 112 -3.07 4.76 12.70
CA ALA A 112 -2.15 5.03 13.83
C ALA A 112 -1.53 6.44 13.78
N LEU A 113 -2.05 7.34 12.91
CA LEU A 113 -1.46 8.66 12.65
C LEU A 113 -2.41 9.81 13.03
N ASP A 114 -1.84 10.96 13.35
CA ASP A 114 -2.61 12.20 13.51
C ASP A 114 -3.16 12.69 12.16
N TYR A 115 -4.14 13.60 12.20
CA TYR A 115 -4.81 14.15 11.02
C TYR A 115 -3.86 14.68 9.95
N LYS A 116 -2.88 15.50 10.35
CA LYS A 116 -1.95 16.12 9.41
C LYS A 116 -1.08 15.08 8.72
N THR A 117 -0.51 14.17 9.50
CA THR A 117 0.33 13.08 9.00
C THR A 117 -0.48 12.12 8.12
N SER A 118 -1.74 11.82 8.49
CA SER A 118 -2.64 11.00 7.68
C SER A 118 -2.86 11.61 6.30
N LYS A 119 -3.10 12.90 6.24
CA LYS A 119 -3.27 13.64 4.99
C LYS A 119 -2.02 13.59 4.10
N GLU A 120 -0.84 13.73 4.71
CA GLU A 120 0.44 13.59 4.01
C GLU A 120 0.64 12.17 3.45
N ILE A 121 0.26 11.13 4.19
CA ILE A 121 0.33 9.73 3.73
C ILE A 121 -0.64 9.48 2.58
N LEU A 122 -1.89 9.95 2.66
CA LEU A 122 -2.86 9.81 1.57
C LEU A 122 -2.42 10.54 0.30
N THR A 123 -1.86 11.74 0.44
CA THR A 123 -1.28 12.50 -0.68
C THR A 123 -0.10 11.73 -1.31
N LEU A 124 0.75 11.12 -0.50
CA LEU A 124 1.83 10.26 -0.98
C LEU A 124 1.28 9.04 -1.74
N MET A 125 0.22 8.40 -1.23
CA MET A 125 -0.39 7.25 -1.90
C MET A 125 -1.02 7.63 -3.25
N GLU A 126 -1.67 8.79 -3.33
CA GLU A 126 -2.17 9.35 -4.58
C GLU A 126 -1.04 9.57 -5.59
N GLN A 127 0.08 10.13 -5.14
CA GLN A 127 1.28 10.32 -5.96
C GLN A 127 1.87 8.98 -6.42
N VAL A 128 1.98 8.00 -5.52
CA VAL A 128 2.44 6.64 -5.83
C VAL A 128 1.57 5.97 -6.91
N ASN A 129 0.24 6.08 -6.79
CA ASN A 129 -0.67 5.55 -7.81
C ASN A 129 -0.40 6.18 -9.20
N ARG A 130 -0.19 7.51 -9.26
CA ARG A 130 0.13 8.23 -10.49
C ARG A 130 1.48 7.85 -11.08
N ASP A 131 2.53 7.86 -10.25
CA ASP A 131 3.92 7.78 -10.71
C ASP A 131 4.32 6.35 -11.07
N TYR A 132 3.78 5.36 -10.35
CA TYR A 132 4.12 3.94 -10.55
C TYR A 132 3.01 3.15 -11.24
N GLY A 133 1.81 3.71 -11.43
CA GLY A 133 0.70 3.05 -12.12
C GLY A 133 0.13 1.83 -11.38
N CYS A 134 0.50 1.62 -10.10
CA CYS A 134 -0.02 0.50 -9.32
C CYS A 134 -1.44 0.79 -8.83
N THR A 135 -2.30 -0.21 -8.85
CA THR A 135 -3.63 -0.13 -8.24
C THR A 135 -3.49 -0.16 -6.72
N ILE A 136 -4.16 0.76 -6.03
CA ILE A 136 -4.16 0.81 -4.55
C ILE A 136 -5.56 0.46 -4.03
N VAL A 137 -5.64 -0.56 -3.19
CA VAL A 137 -6.86 -0.91 -2.45
C VAL A 137 -6.65 -0.54 -0.99
N ILE A 138 -7.50 0.32 -0.47
CA ILE A 138 -7.46 0.76 0.93
C ILE A 138 -8.66 0.18 1.66
N VAL A 139 -8.42 -0.57 2.73
CA VAL A 139 -9.44 -0.95 3.70
C VAL A 139 -9.37 0.07 4.83
N THR A 140 -10.50 0.72 5.12
CA THR A 140 -10.59 1.74 6.17
C THR A 140 -12.01 1.89 6.68
N HIS A 141 -12.14 2.33 7.93
CA HIS A 141 -13.41 2.74 8.53
C HIS A 141 -13.61 4.27 8.45
N ASN A 142 -12.68 5.03 7.89
CA ASN A 142 -12.81 6.46 7.69
C ASN A 142 -13.48 6.77 6.34
N ASP A 143 -14.77 7.13 6.40
CA ASP A 143 -15.58 7.43 5.22
C ASP A 143 -15.02 8.58 4.36
N ALA A 144 -14.32 9.55 4.96
CA ALA A 144 -13.76 10.66 4.20
C ALA A 144 -12.73 10.22 3.14
N ILE A 145 -12.01 9.11 3.39
CA ILE A 145 -11.04 8.56 2.43
C ILE A 145 -11.73 8.06 1.16
N SER A 146 -13.02 7.65 1.25
CA SER A 146 -13.78 7.21 0.08
C SER A 146 -13.89 8.27 -1.01
N HIS A 147 -13.89 9.56 -0.64
CA HIS A 147 -14.01 10.67 -1.60
C HIS A 147 -12.82 10.81 -2.54
N MET A 148 -11.62 10.32 -2.17
CA MET A 148 -10.46 10.33 -3.06
C MET A 148 -10.36 9.08 -3.95
N ALA A 149 -11.12 8.03 -3.65
CA ALA A 149 -11.06 6.78 -4.39
C ALA A 149 -11.82 6.86 -5.72
N ASN A 150 -11.32 6.18 -6.77
CA ASN A 150 -12.03 6.05 -8.05
C ASN A 150 -13.25 5.11 -7.93
N ARG A 151 -13.21 4.18 -6.98
CA ARG A 151 -14.27 3.19 -6.73
C ARG A 151 -14.38 2.91 -5.25
N VAL A 152 -15.61 2.84 -4.77
CA VAL A 152 -15.94 2.57 -3.37
C VAL A 152 -16.74 1.27 -3.28
N LEU A 153 -16.29 0.38 -2.41
CA LEU A 153 -16.98 -0.87 -2.09
C LEU A 153 -17.33 -0.84 -0.60
N ARG A 154 -18.61 -0.95 -0.26
CA ARG A 154 -19.04 -1.04 1.14
C ARG A 154 -19.46 -2.46 1.46
N LEU A 155 -18.88 -2.99 2.52
CA LEU A 155 -19.21 -4.31 3.06
C LEU A 155 -19.92 -4.16 4.40
N ARG A 156 -21.00 -4.93 4.60
CA ARG A 156 -21.68 -5.07 5.88
C ARG A 156 -21.97 -6.55 6.12
N ASP A 157 -21.56 -7.05 7.28
CA ASP A 157 -21.74 -8.46 7.68
C ASP A 157 -21.27 -9.48 6.61
N GLY A 158 -20.13 -9.16 5.95
CA GLY A 158 -19.54 -9.99 4.91
C GLY A 158 -20.23 -9.90 3.54
N VAL A 159 -21.24 -9.03 3.39
CA VAL A 159 -21.97 -8.82 2.15
C VAL A 159 -21.60 -7.49 1.51
N LEU A 160 -21.39 -7.47 0.20
CA LEU A 160 -21.20 -6.25 -0.57
C LEU A 160 -22.55 -5.54 -0.72
N VAL A 161 -22.72 -4.40 -0.03
CA VAL A 161 -23.96 -3.61 -0.03
C VAL A 161 -23.94 -2.43 -0.98
N GLU A 162 -22.71 -1.97 -1.37
CA GLU A 162 -22.54 -0.85 -2.26
C GLU A 162 -21.30 -1.05 -3.14
N ASN A 163 -21.39 -0.66 -4.40
CA ASN A 163 -20.30 -0.73 -5.38
C ASN A 163 -20.45 0.45 -6.35
N GLU A 164 -19.80 1.56 -6.03
CA GLU A 164 -19.93 2.82 -6.74
C GLU A 164 -18.63 3.25 -7.41
N THR A 165 -18.75 3.81 -8.60
CA THR A 165 -17.64 4.48 -9.28
C THR A 165 -17.75 5.97 -8.98
N ASN A 166 -16.69 6.54 -8.41
CA ASN A 166 -16.60 7.97 -8.18
C ASN A 166 -16.16 8.68 -9.47
N ALA A 167 -17.05 9.44 -10.07
CA ALA A 167 -16.78 10.15 -11.31
C ALA A 167 -15.87 11.38 -11.14
N ALA A 168 -15.74 11.90 -9.92
CA ALA A 168 -14.95 13.09 -9.60
C ALA A 168 -14.22 12.91 -8.26
N PRO A 169 -13.18 12.06 -8.18
CA PRO A 169 -12.38 11.91 -6.97
C PRO A 169 -11.73 13.25 -6.59
N VAL A 170 -11.81 13.59 -5.31
CA VAL A 170 -11.12 14.77 -4.79
C VAL A 170 -9.66 14.43 -4.46
N SER A 171 -8.77 15.41 -4.51
CA SER A 171 -7.38 15.19 -4.09
C SER A 171 -7.32 14.87 -2.58
N ALA A 172 -6.40 14.00 -2.19
CA ALA A 172 -6.12 13.72 -0.79
C ALA A 172 -5.83 15.00 0.02
N ALA A 173 -5.24 16.02 -0.61
CA ALA A 173 -4.97 17.32 0.01
C ALA A 173 -6.24 18.10 0.36
N GLU A 174 -7.37 17.83 -0.25
CA GLU A 174 -8.66 18.50 -0.04
C GLU A 174 -9.57 17.78 0.94
N LEU A 175 -9.24 16.55 1.33
CA LEU A 175 -10.01 15.77 2.29
C LEU A 175 -10.14 16.49 3.63
N VAL A 176 -11.33 16.43 4.22
CA VAL A 176 -11.65 16.94 5.55
C VAL A 176 -12.42 15.87 6.32
N TRP A 177 -12.00 15.54 7.56
CA TRP A 177 -12.66 14.60 8.48
C TRP A 177 -12.40 14.94 9.94
#